data_15ef7794e12bef96e0c5407fbf3c3f10
#
_entry.id   15ef7794e12bef96e0c5407fbf3c3f10
#
_cell.length_a   1.000
_cell.length_b   1.000
_cell.length_c   1.000
_cell.angle_alpha   90.00
_cell.angle_beta   90.00
_cell.angle_gamma   90.00
#
_symmetry.space_group_name_H-M   'P 1'
#
loop_
_entity.id
_entity.type
_entity.pdbx_description
1 polymer ?
#
loop_
_entity_poly.entity_id
_entity_poly.type
_entity_poly.pdbx_seq_one_letter_code
_entity_poly.pdbx_strand_id
1 'polypeptide(L)'
;RDGVAVALRKDRCTVSHSIHLSVPPAPASVIPHHDGSPLYVDAAEPRLGDRVRVRLRVPVGGDSPSVTSVTVRSNPDHEPTWDDAVEIGTVDGWQWWEAQIVVGNPRHGYRWLLRHADGSVAWLDQAGLHRGETLDANDFALVTTPAPPAWMFDSVMYQIFPDRFARSVAADSHVTPVWAIPATWDEPVDPVMPGRSQQFYGGDLDGIVEHLDHLADLGVTLLYLTPVFPGASNHRYDASSFTEVDELLGGNAAYVRLIEAAHERGMRVIGDLTTNHSGIGHEWFRAAYGNPGAPEQDYYYFRDDAATEYEMWLGTPTLPKFDWASEGLRRRFIDGPDSVVGQW
;
A
#
# COMPACT_ATOMS: atom_id res chain seq x y z
N ARG A 1 -16.72 -0.19 46.80
CA ARG A 1 -16.32 0.68 47.91
C ARG A 1 -14.86 0.90 47.72
N ASP A 2 -14.47 2.12 47.65
CA ASP A 2 -13.15 2.69 47.44
C ASP A 2 -12.68 2.73 45.98
N GLY A 3 -13.06 3.86 45.35
CA GLY A 3 -12.55 4.30 44.07
C GLY A 3 -11.13 4.84 44.20
N VAL A 4 -10.25 4.42 43.31
CA VAL A 4 -8.96 5.09 43.06
C VAL A 4 -9.06 5.82 41.74
N ALA A 5 -9.17 7.16 41.82
CA ALA A 5 -9.03 8.05 40.69
C ALA A 5 -7.54 8.20 40.36
N VAL A 6 -7.14 7.79 39.19
CA VAL A 6 -5.78 8.08 38.65
C VAL A 6 -5.84 9.38 37.88
N ALA A 7 -5.25 10.42 38.48
CA ALA A 7 -5.05 11.70 37.83
C ALA A 7 -3.84 11.64 36.89
N LEU A 8 -4.05 11.75 35.58
CA LEU A 8 -2.99 11.91 34.59
C LEU A 8 -2.47 13.35 34.62
N ARG A 9 -1.28 13.57 35.15
CA ARG A 9 -0.52 14.81 35.01
C ARG A 9 0.18 14.84 33.64
N LYS A 10 -0.09 15.90 32.90
CA LYS A 10 0.69 16.27 31.69
C LYS A 10 1.98 16.94 32.14
N ASP A 11 3.07 16.20 32.21
CA ASP A 11 4.40 16.78 32.27
C ASP A 11 5.17 16.44 31.00
N ARG A 12 5.60 17.47 30.28
CA ARG A 12 6.50 17.36 29.13
C ARG A 12 7.84 16.84 29.62
N CYS A 13 8.13 15.60 29.35
CA CYS A 13 9.45 15.02 29.60
C CYS A 13 10.21 15.02 28.27
N THR A 14 11.20 15.90 28.16
CA THR A 14 12.25 15.80 27.14
C THR A 14 13.15 14.64 27.54
N VAL A 15 12.89 13.46 26.97
CA VAL A 15 13.70 12.28 27.20
C VAL A 15 14.82 12.24 26.17
N SER A 16 16.05 12.53 26.63
CA SER A 16 17.27 12.15 25.91
C SER A 16 17.33 10.63 25.88
N HIS A 17 17.03 10.02 24.74
CA HIS A 17 17.04 8.58 24.59
C HIS A 17 18.45 8.07 24.32
N SER A 18 19.15 7.75 25.40
CA SER A 18 20.13 6.66 25.31
C SER A 18 19.33 5.37 25.37
N ILE A 19 19.00 4.82 24.21
CA ILE A 19 18.31 3.53 24.14
C ILE A 19 19.33 2.46 24.48
N HIS A 20 19.43 2.10 25.75
CA HIS A 20 19.95 0.81 26.17
C HIS A 20 18.87 -0.24 25.83
N LEU A 21 18.86 -0.70 24.60
CA LEU A 21 18.11 -1.90 24.22
C LEU A 21 18.79 -3.09 24.89
N SER A 22 18.27 -3.56 26.00
CA SER A 22 18.62 -4.88 26.54
C SER A 22 18.06 -5.92 25.55
N VAL A 23 18.91 -6.41 24.65
CA VAL A 23 18.59 -7.52 23.78
C VAL A 23 18.53 -8.77 24.65
N PRO A 24 17.43 -9.54 24.65
CA PRO A 24 17.37 -10.77 25.43
C PRO A 24 18.47 -11.74 24.99
N PRO A 25 19.03 -12.56 25.91
CA PRO A 25 20.05 -13.56 25.57
C PRO A 25 19.50 -14.51 24.50
N ALA A 26 20.36 -14.93 23.59
CA ALA A 26 20.00 -15.83 22.50
C ALA A 26 19.58 -17.20 23.06
N PRO A 27 18.34 -17.66 22.85
CA PRO A 27 17.96 -19.02 23.17
C PRO A 27 18.62 -20.00 22.17
N ALA A 28 18.82 -21.25 22.57
CA ALA A 28 19.56 -22.28 21.81
C ALA A 28 19.01 -22.60 20.39
N SER A 29 17.87 -22.04 20.01
CA SER A 29 17.22 -22.24 18.70
C SER A 29 17.16 -20.99 17.82
N VAL A 30 17.88 -19.91 18.16
CA VAL A 30 17.81 -18.64 17.43
C VAL A 30 18.79 -18.64 16.28
N ILE A 31 18.32 -18.17 15.13
CA ILE A 31 19.10 -18.04 13.90
C ILE A 31 19.74 -16.64 13.78
N PRO A 32 20.75 -16.45 12.89
CA PRO A 32 21.23 -15.13 12.50
C PRO A 32 20.07 -14.20 12.14
N HIS A 33 20.19 -12.90 12.49
CA HIS A 33 19.09 -11.96 12.33
C HIS A 33 19.55 -10.61 11.82
N HIS A 34 18.79 -10.09 10.87
CA HIS A 34 18.81 -8.75 10.32
C HIS A 34 17.39 -8.45 9.81
N ASP A 35 16.86 -7.25 10.07
CA ASP A 35 15.49 -6.88 9.70
C ASP A 35 15.38 -5.52 9.00
N GLY A 36 16.53 -4.87 8.71
CA GLY A 36 16.56 -3.56 8.08
C GLY A 36 16.14 -2.39 8.99
N SER A 37 15.80 -2.64 10.25
CA SER A 37 15.46 -1.58 11.22
C SER A 37 16.66 -0.69 11.58
N PRO A 38 16.44 0.47 12.23
CA PRO A 38 17.52 1.36 12.64
C PRO A 38 18.60 0.76 13.57
N LEU A 39 18.32 -0.40 14.18
CA LEU A 39 19.31 -1.18 14.91
C LEU A 39 20.36 -1.78 13.99
N TYR A 40 19.94 -2.17 12.79
CA TYR A 40 20.79 -2.87 11.81
C TYR A 40 21.23 -2.02 10.64
N VAL A 41 20.56 -0.91 10.38
CA VAL A 41 20.87 0.01 9.26
C VAL A 41 20.98 1.43 9.80
N ASP A 42 22.10 2.09 9.60
CA ASP A 42 22.38 3.41 10.17
C ASP A 42 21.86 4.60 9.34
N ALA A 43 21.18 4.35 8.24
CA ALA A 43 20.60 5.37 7.37
C ALA A 43 19.11 5.10 7.13
N ALA A 44 18.25 6.04 7.58
CA ALA A 44 16.80 5.96 7.34
C ALA A 44 16.44 6.38 5.91
N GLU A 45 17.16 7.33 5.32
CA GLU A 45 16.93 7.89 3.98
C GLU A 45 18.26 8.02 3.22
N PRO A 46 18.82 6.90 2.77
CA PRO A 46 20.08 6.93 2.04
C PRO A 46 19.90 7.55 0.64
N ARG A 47 20.98 8.15 0.12
CA ARG A 47 21.04 8.68 -1.24
C ARG A 47 21.95 7.81 -2.10
N LEU A 48 21.82 7.92 -3.42
CA LEU A 48 22.77 7.30 -4.33
C LEU A 48 24.20 7.78 -4.02
N GLY A 49 25.14 6.83 -3.90
CA GLY A 49 26.52 7.09 -3.56
C GLY A 49 26.83 7.11 -2.05
N ASP A 50 25.81 7.13 -1.19
CA ASP A 50 26.03 7.07 0.25
C ASP A 50 26.65 5.74 0.67
N ARG A 51 27.49 5.82 1.73
CA ARG A 51 28.03 4.66 2.41
C ARG A 51 27.19 4.37 3.64
N VAL A 52 26.50 3.24 3.64
CA VAL A 52 25.58 2.83 4.70
C VAL A 52 26.17 1.65 5.46
N ARG A 53 26.18 1.72 6.77
CA ARG A 53 26.55 0.61 7.64
C ARG A 53 25.35 -0.30 7.85
N VAL A 54 25.56 -1.58 7.59
CA VAL A 54 24.57 -2.64 7.82
C VAL A 54 25.13 -3.64 8.82
N ARG A 55 24.31 -4.14 9.71
CA ARG A 55 24.69 -5.03 10.80
C ARG A 55 23.94 -6.34 10.76
N LEU A 56 24.62 -7.37 11.20
CA LEU A 56 24.07 -8.69 11.40
C LEU A 56 24.37 -9.14 12.81
N ARG A 57 23.43 -9.75 13.50
CA ARG A 57 23.71 -10.48 14.74
C ARG A 57 23.61 -11.98 14.51
N VAL A 58 24.56 -12.71 15.08
CA VAL A 58 24.67 -14.17 14.99
C VAL A 58 24.64 -14.71 16.42
N PRO A 59 23.84 -15.74 16.75
CA PRO A 59 23.85 -16.31 18.10
C PRO A 59 25.18 -17.00 18.40
N VAL A 60 25.69 -16.83 19.60
CA VAL A 60 26.90 -17.53 20.09
C VAL A 60 26.49 -18.78 20.84
N GLY A 61 27.04 -19.93 20.44
CA GLY A 61 26.69 -21.23 21.03
C GLY A 61 25.49 -21.89 20.35
N GLY A 62 25.04 -23.03 20.91
CA GLY A 62 24.02 -23.88 20.30
C GLY A 62 24.61 -24.97 19.41
N ASP A 63 23.73 -25.68 18.69
CA ASP A 63 24.13 -26.86 17.88
C ASP A 63 24.67 -26.46 16.49
N SER A 64 24.63 -25.18 16.12
CA SER A 64 25.13 -24.70 14.84
C SER A 64 26.63 -24.42 14.90
N PRO A 65 27.39 -24.74 13.84
CA PRO A 65 28.82 -24.41 13.76
C PRO A 65 29.00 -22.87 13.86
N SER A 66 30.10 -22.46 14.52
CA SER A 66 30.40 -21.03 14.68
C SER A 66 30.61 -20.35 13.33
N VAL A 67 30.13 -19.12 13.20
CA VAL A 67 30.35 -18.27 12.02
C VAL A 67 31.76 -17.69 12.11
N THR A 68 32.56 -17.88 11.06
CA THR A 68 33.96 -17.44 10.97
C THR A 68 34.17 -16.22 10.09
N SER A 69 33.28 -16.00 9.12
CA SER A 69 33.27 -14.76 8.32
C SER A 69 31.87 -14.49 7.80
N VAL A 70 31.60 -13.22 7.59
CA VAL A 70 30.35 -12.68 7.06
C VAL A 70 30.66 -11.73 5.92
N THR A 71 29.93 -11.83 4.83
CA THR A 71 30.08 -10.96 3.66
C THR A 71 28.69 -10.50 3.22
N VAL A 72 28.54 -9.25 2.82
CA VAL A 72 27.33 -8.73 2.17
C VAL A 72 27.51 -8.87 0.67
N ARG A 73 26.52 -9.46 0.01
CA ARG A 73 26.39 -9.42 -1.44
C ARG A 73 25.35 -8.39 -1.82
N SER A 74 25.72 -7.45 -2.67
CA SER A 74 24.81 -6.54 -3.36
C SER A 74 24.82 -6.81 -4.86
N ASN A 75 23.83 -6.30 -5.60
CA ASN A 75 23.74 -6.50 -7.05
C ASN A 75 23.38 -5.21 -7.80
N PRO A 76 24.20 -4.13 -7.65
CA PRO A 76 23.98 -2.89 -8.39
C PRO A 76 24.17 -3.15 -9.89
N ASP A 77 23.27 -2.58 -10.71
CA ASP A 77 23.33 -2.70 -12.19
C ASP A 77 23.42 -4.15 -12.71
N HIS A 78 22.90 -5.11 -11.93
CA HIS A 78 22.99 -6.56 -12.21
C HIS A 78 24.41 -7.14 -12.17
N GLU A 79 25.35 -6.44 -11.54
CA GLU A 79 26.71 -6.92 -11.29
C GLU A 79 26.93 -7.13 -9.79
N PRO A 80 27.20 -8.36 -9.31
CA PRO A 80 27.34 -8.62 -7.90
C PRO A 80 28.60 -7.97 -7.32
N THR A 81 28.43 -7.26 -6.22
CA THR A 81 29.51 -6.73 -5.39
C THR A 81 29.55 -7.45 -4.05
N TRP A 82 30.70 -7.44 -3.40
CA TRP A 82 30.95 -8.16 -2.17
C TRP A 82 31.67 -7.27 -1.18
N ASP A 83 31.09 -7.06 -0.01
CA ASP A 83 31.64 -6.24 1.06
C ASP A 83 31.81 -7.12 2.30
N ASP A 84 33.04 -7.31 2.75
CA ASP A 84 33.34 -8.11 3.94
C ASP A 84 32.91 -7.37 5.20
N ALA A 85 32.20 -8.09 6.08
CA ALA A 85 31.84 -7.59 7.39
C ALA A 85 32.95 -7.86 8.41
N VAL A 86 33.09 -6.95 9.35
CA VAL A 86 33.99 -7.09 10.50
C VAL A 86 33.18 -7.43 11.74
N GLU A 87 33.70 -8.28 12.61
CA GLU A 87 33.14 -8.51 13.93
C GLU A 87 33.36 -7.28 14.80
N ILE A 88 32.27 -6.72 15.35
CA ILE A 88 32.31 -5.53 16.19
C ILE A 88 32.13 -5.83 17.69
N GLY A 89 31.94 -7.10 18.04
CA GLY A 89 31.87 -7.58 19.42
C GLY A 89 30.77 -8.59 19.68
N THR A 90 30.75 -9.08 20.93
CA THR A 90 29.74 -10.00 21.43
C THR A 90 29.00 -9.39 22.61
N VAL A 91 27.68 -9.32 22.55
CA VAL A 91 26.82 -8.76 23.60
C VAL A 91 25.61 -9.69 23.81
N ASP A 92 25.34 -10.06 25.05
CA ASP A 92 24.17 -10.86 25.45
C ASP A 92 23.94 -12.14 24.64
N GLY A 93 25.04 -12.84 24.35
CA GLY A 93 25.00 -14.09 23.58
C GLY A 93 24.86 -13.91 22.07
N TRP A 94 25.04 -12.69 21.57
CA TRP A 94 25.04 -12.36 20.15
C TRP A 94 26.41 -11.83 19.71
N GLN A 95 26.97 -12.42 18.67
CA GLN A 95 28.11 -11.90 17.91
C GLN A 95 27.60 -10.91 16.87
N TRP A 96 28.12 -9.70 16.86
CA TRP A 96 27.70 -8.63 15.96
C TRP A 96 28.73 -8.44 14.85
N TRP A 97 28.24 -8.34 13.63
CA TRP A 97 29.00 -8.07 12.41
C TRP A 97 28.52 -6.78 11.77
N GLU A 98 29.42 -5.99 11.22
CA GLU A 98 29.14 -4.75 10.52
C GLU A 98 29.85 -4.73 9.18
N ALA A 99 29.12 -4.42 8.11
CA ALA A 99 29.64 -4.12 6.78
C ALA A 99 29.26 -2.70 6.37
N GLN A 100 30.00 -2.15 5.42
CA GLN A 100 29.68 -0.86 4.81
C GLN A 100 29.46 -1.09 3.31
N ILE A 101 28.26 -0.77 2.83
CA ILE A 101 27.85 -0.87 1.43
C ILE A 101 27.65 0.49 0.80
N VAL A 102 27.89 0.62 -0.50
CA VAL A 102 27.65 1.83 -1.28
C VAL A 102 26.31 1.70 -2.00
N VAL A 103 25.41 2.67 -1.80
CA VAL A 103 24.09 2.66 -2.44
C VAL A 103 24.24 2.98 -3.93
N GLY A 104 24.17 1.95 -4.78
CA GLY A 104 24.35 2.08 -6.23
C GLY A 104 23.08 2.28 -7.03
N ASN A 105 21.91 1.86 -6.48
CA ASN A 105 20.63 1.91 -7.17
C ASN A 105 19.54 2.58 -6.33
N PRO A 106 18.49 3.14 -6.93
CA PRO A 106 17.34 3.71 -6.18
C PRO A 106 16.69 2.71 -5.23
N ARG A 107 16.67 1.42 -5.58
CA ARG A 107 16.39 0.29 -4.71
C ARG A 107 17.60 -0.62 -4.73
N HIS A 108 18.47 -0.50 -3.75
CA HIS A 108 19.72 -1.24 -3.65
C HIS A 108 19.51 -2.50 -2.82
N GLY A 109 19.41 -3.66 -3.49
CA GLY A 109 19.25 -4.98 -2.87
C GLY A 109 20.54 -5.50 -2.27
N TYR A 110 20.46 -6.17 -1.12
CA TYR A 110 21.58 -6.84 -0.48
C TYR A 110 21.13 -8.04 0.36
N ARG A 111 22.04 -9.01 0.55
CA ARG A 111 21.86 -10.19 1.42
C ARG A 111 23.17 -10.56 2.09
N TRP A 112 23.10 -11.41 3.10
CA TRP A 112 24.23 -11.83 3.88
C TRP A 112 24.68 -13.24 3.50
N LEU A 113 25.98 -13.43 3.33
CA LEU A 113 26.64 -14.74 3.20
C LEU A 113 27.42 -15.00 4.49
N LEU A 114 27.08 -16.08 5.19
CA LEU A 114 27.75 -16.54 6.39
C LEU A 114 28.59 -17.78 6.05
N ARG A 115 29.83 -17.82 6.51
CA ARG A 115 30.71 -18.99 6.41
C ARG A 115 30.95 -19.53 7.79
N HIS A 116 30.83 -20.84 7.92
CA HIS A 116 30.96 -21.52 9.20
C HIS A 116 32.31 -22.24 9.32
N ALA A 117 32.73 -22.56 10.55
CA ALA A 117 34.00 -23.22 10.85
C ALA A 117 34.11 -24.62 10.27
N ASP A 118 33.01 -25.30 10.00
CA ASP A 118 32.97 -26.62 9.35
C ASP A 118 33.03 -26.55 7.80
N GLY A 119 33.18 -25.34 7.24
CA GLY A 119 33.19 -25.08 5.82
C GLY A 119 31.83 -24.97 5.16
N SER A 120 30.75 -25.14 5.91
CA SER A 120 29.40 -24.89 5.40
C SER A 120 29.12 -23.38 5.22
N VAL A 121 28.14 -23.05 4.36
CA VAL A 121 27.72 -21.69 4.09
C VAL A 121 26.22 -21.57 4.31
N ALA A 122 25.80 -20.36 4.67
CA ALA A 122 24.39 -20.00 4.77
C ALA A 122 24.16 -18.61 4.19
N TRP A 123 22.97 -18.40 3.64
CA TRP A 123 22.51 -17.12 3.13
C TRP A 123 21.37 -16.60 3.97
N LEU A 124 21.39 -15.32 4.30
CA LEU A 124 20.28 -14.65 4.99
C LEU A 124 19.75 -13.52 4.13
N ASP A 125 18.46 -13.58 3.84
CA ASP A 125 17.66 -12.55 3.16
C ASP A 125 16.34 -12.28 3.90
N GLN A 126 15.42 -11.52 3.31
CA GLN A 126 14.12 -11.23 3.93
C GLN A 126 13.24 -12.46 4.14
N ALA A 127 13.44 -13.52 3.35
CA ALA A 127 12.69 -14.77 3.48
C ALA A 127 13.27 -15.69 4.58
N GLY A 128 14.46 -15.38 5.12
CA GLY A 128 15.09 -16.12 6.20
C GLY A 128 16.46 -16.68 5.88
N LEU A 129 16.86 -17.75 6.61
CA LEU A 129 18.16 -18.39 6.49
C LEU A 129 18.09 -19.59 5.55
N HIS A 130 18.99 -19.64 4.56
CA HIS A 130 19.03 -20.65 3.50
C HIS A 130 20.41 -21.32 3.39
N ARG A 131 20.45 -22.59 3.00
CA ARG A 131 21.70 -23.34 2.77
C ARG A 131 22.35 -23.10 1.41
N GLY A 132 21.62 -22.50 0.48
CA GLY A 132 22.06 -22.18 -0.87
C GLY A 132 21.76 -20.73 -1.23
N GLU A 133 22.36 -20.24 -2.30
CA GLU A 133 22.10 -18.89 -2.80
C GLU A 133 20.64 -18.72 -3.20
N THR A 134 20.08 -17.55 -2.88
CA THR A 134 18.68 -17.19 -3.08
C THR A 134 18.53 -16.17 -4.20
N LEU A 135 17.28 -15.91 -4.60
CA LEU A 135 16.96 -14.93 -5.64
C LEU A 135 17.05 -13.50 -5.11
N ASP A 136 17.45 -12.56 -5.96
CA ASP A 136 17.54 -11.12 -5.64
C ASP A 136 16.17 -10.51 -5.25
N ALA A 137 15.07 -11.16 -5.60
CA ALA A 137 13.73 -10.76 -5.20
C ALA A 137 13.52 -10.74 -3.67
N ASN A 138 14.29 -11.56 -2.94
CA ASN A 138 14.23 -11.67 -1.49
C ASN A 138 15.28 -10.83 -0.77
N ASP A 139 16.06 -10.01 -1.48
CA ASP A 139 17.08 -9.17 -0.87
C ASP A 139 16.47 -8.14 0.11
N PHE A 140 17.16 -7.89 1.22
CA PHE A 140 16.96 -6.64 1.96
C PHE A 140 17.23 -5.47 1.02
N ALA A 141 16.63 -4.32 1.26
CA ALA A 141 16.80 -3.19 0.37
C ALA A 141 17.03 -1.88 1.12
N LEU A 142 17.99 -1.10 0.63
CA LEU A 142 18.08 0.33 0.89
C LEU A 142 17.32 1.04 -0.22
N VAL A 143 16.47 2.00 0.15
CA VAL A 143 15.61 2.73 -0.79
C VAL A 143 15.92 4.21 -0.69
N THR A 144 16.21 4.84 -1.84
CA THR A 144 16.58 6.27 -1.90
C THR A 144 15.39 7.21 -2.08
N THR A 145 14.20 6.66 -2.27
CA THR A 145 12.97 7.47 -2.28
C THR A 145 12.63 7.92 -0.86
N PRO A 146 11.97 9.08 -0.72
CA PRO A 146 11.52 9.54 0.58
C PRO A 146 10.74 8.47 1.33
N ALA A 147 10.94 8.40 2.64
CA ALA A 147 10.15 7.51 3.49
C ALA A 147 8.66 7.84 3.35
N PRO A 148 7.76 6.83 3.40
CA PRO A 148 6.34 7.09 3.43
C PRO A 148 5.99 7.92 4.68
N PRO A 149 4.87 8.66 4.66
CA PRO A 149 4.45 9.44 5.81
C PRO A 149 4.37 8.58 7.07
N ALA A 150 4.88 9.10 8.20
CA ALA A 150 4.99 8.35 9.46
C ALA A 150 3.64 7.75 9.92
N TRP A 151 2.53 8.43 9.64
CA TRP A 151 1.20 7.95 10.02
C TRP A 151 0.81 6.62 9.37
N MET A 152 1.44 6.23 8.24
CA MET A 152 1.14 4.95 7.58
C MET A 152 1.55 3.75 8.42
N PHE A 153 2.64 3.87 9.20
CA PHE A 153 3.17 2.76 10.00
C PHE A 153 2.29 2.41 11.20
N ASP A 154 1.55 3.39 11.72
CA ASP A 154 0.68 3.24 12.89
C ASP A 154 -0.80 3.13 12.52
N SER A 155 -1.12 2.98 11.21
CA SER A 155 -2.49 2.93 10.74
C SER A 155 -3.09 1.55 10.86
N VAL A 156 -4.34 1.52 11.35
CA VAL A 156 -5.26 0.38 11.22
C VAL A 156 -6.26 0.73 10.14
N MET A 157 -6.09 0.14 8.95
CA MET A 157 -6.93 0.43 7.80
C MET A 157 -8.14 -0.48 7.72
N TYR A 158 -9.31 0.13 7.47
CA TYR A 158 -10.56 -0.58 7.20
C TYR A 158 -11.06 -0.22 5.79
N GLN A 159 -11.22 -1.24 4.94
CA GLN A 159 -11.76 -1.05 3.60
C GLN A 159 -13.28 -1.04 3.64
N ILE A 160 -13.90 -0.04 3.03
CA ILE A 160 -15.34 0.10 2.89
C ILE A 160 -15.74 -0.02 1.43
N PHE A 161 -16.68 -0.91 1.15
CA PHE A 161 -17.42 -0.96 -0.09
C PHE A 161 -18.74 -0.20 0.15
N PRO A 162 -18.93 1.03 -0.33
CA PRO A 162 -20.02 1.91 0.10
C PRO A 162 -21.41 1.30 -0.06
N ASP A 163 -21.71 0.68 -1.20
CA ASP A 163 -22.99 -0.01 -1.43
C ASP A 163 -23.33 -1.08 -0.39
N ARG A 164 -22.32 -1.65 0.29
CA ARG A 164 -22.42 -2.84 1.14
C ARG A 164 -22.13 -2.58 2.61
N PHE A 165 -21.93 -1.34 3.03
CA PHE A 165 -21.55 -1.03 4.41
C PHE A 165 -22.73 -0.59 5.27
N ALA A 166 -23.36 0.53 4.93
CA ALA A 166 -24.53 1.06 5.64
C ALA A 166 -25.35 1.98 4.73
N ARG A 167 -26.66 2.06 4.99
CA ARG A 167 -27.59 2.90 4.25
C ARG A 167 -28.19 3.94 5.17
N SER A 168 -28.08 5.20 4.83
CA SER A 168 -28.74 6.29 5.54
C SER A 168 -30.20 6.44 5.13
N VAL A 169 -30.97 7.19 5.93
CA VAL A 169 -32.35 7.56 5.57
C VAL A 169 -32.40 8.42 4.30
N ALA A 170 -31.36 9.21 4.01
CA ALA A 170 -31.27 10.01 2.80
C ALA A 170 -31.30 9.17 1.52
N ALA A 171 -30.69 7.98 1.55
CA ALA A 171 -30.67 7.04 0.44
C ALA A 171 -32.05 6.51 0.07
N ASP A 172 -33.07 6.58 0.95
CA ASP A 172 -34.44 6.15 0.66
C ASP A 172 -35.12 7.00 -0.41
N SER A 173 -34.62 8.21 -0.66
CA SER A 173 -35.09 9.10 -1.72
C SER A 173 -34.51 8.79 -3.10
N HIS A 174 -33.47 7.95 -3.19
CA HIS A 174 -32.80 7.64 -4.43
C HIS A 174 -33.63 6.67 -5.28
N VAL A 175 -33.73 7.00 -6.57
CA VAL A 175 -34.35 6.09 -7.56
C VAL A 175 -33.36 5.01 -7.90
N THR A 176 -33.79 3.75 -7.79
CA THR A 176 -32.96 2.61 -8.22
C THR A 176 -32.55 2.77 -9.68
N PRO A 177 -31.26 2.77 -10.01
CA PRO A 177 -30.80 2.95 -11.38
C PRO A 177 -31.20 1.76 -12.27
N VAL A 178 -31.34 1.99 -13.56
CA VAL A 178 -31.80 0.97 -14.54
C VAL A 178 -30.88 -0.25 -14.61
N TRP A 179 -29.59 -0.07 -14.35
CA TRP A 179 -28.60 -1.15 -14.35
C TRP A 179 -28.68 -2.03 -13.09
N ALA A 180 -29.28 -1.54 -11.99
CA ALA A 180 -29.23 -2.17 -10.68
C ALA A 180 -30.31 -3.26 -10.52
N ILE A 181 -29.95 -4.31 -9.84
CA ILE A 181 -30.85 -5.34 -9.30
C ILE A 181 -31.02 -5.00 -7.81
N PRO A 182 -32.18 -4.44 -7.39
CA PRO A 182 -32.37 -4.06 -6.00
C PRO A 182 -32.26 -5.27 -5.07
N ALA A 183 -31.63 -5.09 -3.93
CA ALA A 183 -31.54 -6.09 -2.88
C ALA A 183 -31.84 -5.48 -1.51
N THR A 184 -32.39 -6.27 -0.62
CA THR A 184 -32.56 -5.91 0.80
C THR A 184 -31.34 -6.36 1.60
N TRP A 185 -31.12 -5.75 2.78
CA TRP A 185 -29.98 -6.08 3.65
C TRP A 185 -29.98 -7.52 4.17
N ASP A 186 -31.11 -8.21 4.14
CA ASP A 186 -31.26 -9.61 4.54
C ASP A 186 -30.96 -10.59 3.40
N GLU A 187 -30.84 -10.10 2.17
CA GLU A 187 -30.52 -10.95 1.01
C GLU A 187 -29.03 -11.29 0.96
N PRO A 188 -28.66 -12.53 0.63
CA PRO A 188 -27.27 -12.91 0.47
C PRO A 188 -26.65 -12.24 -0.75
N VAL A 189 -25.34 -11.98 -0.68
CA VAL A 189 -24.58 -11.47 -1.82
C VAL A 189 -24.55 -12.49 -2.94
N ASP A 190 -24.93 -12.06 -4.14
CA ASP A 190 -24.82 -12.89 -5.34
C ASP A 190 -23.38 -12.88 -5.88
N PRO A 191 -22.65 -14.00 -5.86
CA PRO A 191 -21.28 -14.07 -6.36
C PRO A 191 -21.17 -14.23 -7.88
N VAL A 192 -22.30 -14.40 -8.56
CA VAL A 192 -22.35 -14.72 -10.00
C VAL A 192 -22.79 -13.50 -10.81
N MET A 193 -22.27 -13.35 -12.03
CA MET A 193 -22.74 -12.32 -12.97
C MET A 193 -24.17 -12.61 -13.44
N PRO A 194 -25.05 -11.61 -13.60
CA PRO A 194 -24.79 -10.17 -13.41
C PRO A 194 -24.87 -9.70 -11.96
N GLY A 195 -25.45 -10.46 -11.03
CA GLY A 195 -25.69 -10.06 -9.65
C GLY A 195 -24.43 -9.54 -8.95
N ARG A 196 -23.29 -10.18 -9.14
CA ARG A 196 -22.00 -9.74 -8.56
C ARG A 196 -21.69 -8.25 -8.77
N SER A 197 -22.03 -7.69 -9.95
CA SER A 197 -21.76 -6.28 -10.29
C SER A 197 -23.00 -5.40 -10.22
N GLN A 198 -24.21 -5.96 -10.23
CA GLN A 198 -25.46 -5.21 -10.37
C GLN A 198 -26.39 -5.29 -9.16
N GLN A 199 -26.17 -6.27 -8.25
CA GLN A 199 -26.95 -6.35 -7.02
C GLN A 199 -26.66 -5.10 -6.16
N PHE A 200 -27.70 -4.32 -5.86
CA PHE A 200 -27.61 -2.99 -5.28
C PHE A 200 -28.34 -2.93 -3.94
N TYR A 201 -27.58 -2.76 -2.86
CA TYR A 201 -28.11 -2.64 -1.49
C TYR A 201 -28.39 -1.18 -1.13
N GLY A 202 -27.78 -0.25 -1.85
CA GLY A 202 -28.01 1.19 -1.68
C GLY A 202 -27.36 1.79 -0.45
N GLY A 203 -26.26 1.22 0.03
CA GLY A 203 -25.41 1.88 1.00
C GLY A 203 -24.82 3.17 0.45
N ASP A 204 -24.57 4.16 1.32
CA ASP A 204 -24.15 5.49 0.97
C ASP A 204 -23.12 6.08 1.96
N LEU A 205 -22.58 7.26 1.65
CA LEU A 205 -21.54 7.89 2.47
C LEU A 205 -22.08 8.42 3.80
N ASP A 206 -23.33 8.89 3.84
CA ASP A 206 -23.96 9.31 5.09
C ASP A 206 -24.21 8.11 6.02
N GLY A 207 -24.55 6.93 5.47
CA GLY A 207 -24.61 5.70 6.25
C GLY A 207 -23.25 5.31 6.84
N ILE A 208 -22.15 5.58 6.14
CA ILE A 208 -20.80 5.39 6.71
C ILE A 208 -20.58 6.36 7.88
N VAL A 209 -20.97 7.63 7.74
CA VAL A 209 -20.86 8.65 8.80
C VAL A 209 -21.57 8.19 10.08
N GLU A 210 -22.79 7.66 9.96
CA GLU A 210 -23.60 7.15 11.08
C GLU A 210 -22.92 5.98 11.84
N HIS A 211 -21.94 5.29 11.23
CA HIS A 211 -21.27 4.12 11.79
C HIS A 211 -19.77 4.34 12.09
N LEU A 212 -19.27 5.57 12.03
CA LEU A 212 -17.85 5.87 12.33
C LEU A 212 -17.46 5.53 13.77
N ASP A 213 -18.37 5.64 14.74
CA ASP A 213 -18.08 5.30 16.13
C ASP A 213 -17.80 3.80 16.29
N HIS A 214 -18.52 2.94 15.55
CA HIS A 214 -18.21 1.51 15.49
C HIS A 214 -16.78 1.23 14.97
N LEU A 215 -16.34 1.98 13.94
CA LEU A 215 -15.00 1.83 13.41
C LEU A 215 -13.93 2.37 14.38
N ALA A 216 -14.25 3.44 15.11
CA ALA A 216 -13.39 3.97 16.17
C ALA A 216 -13.21 2.95 17.31
N ASP A 217 -14.27 2.29 17.72
CA ASP A 217 -14.25 1.24 18.75
C ASP A 217 -13.42 0.00 18.34
N LEU A 218 -13.33 -0.28 17.03
CA LEU A 218 -12.43 -1.29 16.46
C LEU A 218 -10.96 -0.84 16.40
N GLY A 219 -10.66 0.42 16.72
CA GLY A 219 -9.31 0.99 16.62
C GLY A 219 -8.90 1.40 15.21
N VAL A 220 -9.84 1.59 14.29
CA VAL A 220 -9.57 2.02 12.91
C VAL A 220 -9.10 3.47 12.92
N THR A 221 -8.01 3.74 12.20
CA THR A 221 -7.42 5.08 12.05
C THR A 221 -7.32 5.54 10.58
N LEU A 222 -7.65 4.64 9.64
CA LEU A 222 -7.60 4.91 8.21
C LEU A 222 -8.76 4.22 7.51
N LEU A 223 -9.62 5.00 6.85
CA LEU A 223 -10.67 4.49 5.98
C LEU A 223 -10.15 4.41 4.54
N TYR A 224 -10.32 3.26 3.92
CA TYR A 224 -10.11 3.07 2.49
C TYR A 224 -11.46 2.84 1.81
N LEU A 225 -11.89 3.78 0.96
CA LEU A 225 -13.13 3.67 0.20
C LEU A 225 -12.83 3.03 -1.17
N THR A 226 -13.56 1.97 -1.55
CA THR A 226 -13.60 1.57 -2.95
C THR A 226 -14.19 2.71 -3.79
N PRO A 227 -14.09 2.72 -5.14
CA PRO A 227 -14.40 3.90 -5.94
C PRO A 227 -15.75 4.53 -5.60
N VAL A 228 -15.75 5.86 -5.50
CA VAL A 228 -16.95 6.66 -5.19
C VAL A 228 -17.50 7.40 -6.40
N PHE A 229 -16.86 7.28 -7.56
CA PHE A 229 -17.24 7.94 -8.80
C PHE A 229 -18.53 7.36 -9.40
N PRO A 230 -19.29 8.14 -10.21
CA PRO A 230 -20.45 7.62 -10.93
C PRO A 230 -20.07 6.43 -11.82
N GLY A 231 -20.91 5.41 -11.85
CA GLY A 231 -20.71 4.20 -12.65
C GLY A 231 -22.02 3.45 -12.88
N ALA A 232 -21.97 2.38 -13.66
CA ALA A 232 -23.10 1.50 -13.93
C ALA A 232 -22.92 0.12 -13.26
N SER A 233 -22.28 0.11 -12.09
CA SER A 233 -22.07 -1.07 -11.26
C SER A 233 -22.08 -0.71 -9.78
N ASN A 234 -22.33 -1.70 -8.92
CA ASN A 234 -22.27 -1.51 -7.47
C ASN A 234 -20.86 -1.17 -6.95
N HIS A 235 -19.81 -1.61 -7.66
CA HIS A 235 -18.41 -1.42 -7.30
C HIS A 235 -17.76 -0.15 -7.88
N ARG A 236 -18.36 0.51 -8.86
CA ARG A 236 -17.93 1.77 -9.47
C ARG A 236 -16.52 1.80 -10.08
N TYR A 237 -15.90 0.62 -10.31
CA TYR A 237 -14.63 0.55 -11.06
C TYR A 237 -14.81 0.91 -12.55
N ASP A 238 -16.04 0.99 -13.03
CA ASP A 238 -16.44 1.45 -14.36
C ASP A 238 -16.81 2.94 -14.36
N ALA A 239 -15.96 3.77 -13.78
CA ALA A 239 -16.22 5.20 -13.63
C ALA A 239 -16.63 5.88 -14.94
N SER A 240 -17.71 6.65 -14.91
CA SER A 240 -18.19 7.50 -16.02
C SER A 240 -17.73 8.96 -15.91
N SER A 241 -17.21 9.35 -14.76
CA SER A 241 -16.55 10.62 -14.45
C SER A 241 -15.54 10.40 -13.35
N PHE A 242 -14.46 11.21 -13.29
CA PHE A 242 -13.51 11.24 -12.19
C PHE A 242 -13.53 12.57 -11.44
N THR A 243 -14.46 13.47 -11.76
CA THR A 243 -14.51 14.83 -11.20
C THR A 243 -15.60 15.04 -10.17
N GLU A 244 -16.42 14.01 -9.92
CA GLU A 244 -17.55 14.08 -9.00
C GLU A 244 -17.79 12.74 -8.29
N VAL A 245 -18.41 12.82 -7.13
CA VAL A 245 -18.90 11.65 -6.39
C VAL A 245 -20.29 11.29 -6.89
N ASP A 246 -20.55 9.97 -6.98
CA ASP A 246 -21.85 9.44 -7.41
C ASP A 246 -22.98 9.96 -6.51
N GLU A 247 -24.03 10.52 -7.13
CA GLU A 247 -25.24 11.01 -6.42
C GLU A 247 -25.94 9.89 -5.64
N LEU A 248 -25.81 8.63 -6.09
CA LEU A 248 -26.35 7.47 -5.35
C LEU A 248 -25.60 7.24 -4.02
N LEU A 249 -24.41 7.80 -3.85
CA LEU A 249 -23.66 7.81 -2.61
C LEU A 249 -23.85 9.09 -1.80
N GLY A 250 -24.66 10.04 -2.29
CA GLY A 250 -24.90 11.34 -1.67
C GLY A 250 -24.07 12.48 -2.24
N GLY A 251 -23.35 12.24 -3.34
CA GLY A 251 -22.59 13.25 -4.08
C GLY A 251 -21.41 13.87 -3.31
N ASN A 252 -20.84 14.93 -3.87
CA ASN A 252 -19.69 15.61 -3.29
C ASN A 252 -19.95 16.12 -1.86
N ALA A 253 -21.18 16.55 -1.57
CA ALA A 253 -21.52 17.07 -0.24
C ALA A 253 -21.45 15.98 0.86
N ALA A 254 -21.89 14.76 0.56
CA ALA A 254 -21.78 13.64 1.50
C ALA A 254 -20.32 13.21 1.68
N TYR A 255 -19.51 13.30 0.63
CA TYR A 255 -18.07 12.99 0.71
C TYR A 255 -17.34 13.96 1.64
N VAL A 256 -17.63 15.27 1.54
CA VAL A 256 -17.07 16.29 2.45
C VAL A 256 -17.49 15.99 3.90
N ARG A 257 -18.78 15.72 4.15
CA ARG A 257 -19.24 15.35 5.51
C ARG A 257 -18.54 14.13 6.07
N LEU A 258 -18.31 13.10 5.25
CA LEU A 258 -17.60 11.90 5.67
C LEU A 258 -16.15 12.22 6.06
N ILE A 259 -15.44 13.02 5.24
CA ILE A 259 -14.07 13.41 5.53
C ILE A 259 -13.98 14.20 6.84
N GLU A 260 -14.86 15.21 7.02
CA GLU A 260 -14.91 16.03 8.23
C GLU A 260 -15.19 15.17 9.47
N ALA A 261 -16.21 14.32 9.42
CA ALA A 261 -16.59 13.44 10.52
C ALA A 261 -15.51 12.39 10.86
N ALA A 262 -14.79 11.89 9.87
CA ALA A 262 -13.64 10.98 10.06
C ALA A 262 -12.46 11.72 10.72
N HIS A 263 -12.14 12.92 10.24
CA HIS A 263 -11.07 13.75 10.80
C HIS A 263 -11.33 14.15 12.25
N GLU A 264 -12.59 14.48 12.61
CA GLU A 264 -12.98 14.76 14.00
C GLU A 264 -12.69 13.59 14.95
N ARG A 265 -12.69 12.35 14.44
CA ARG A 265 -12.36 11.12 15.18
C ARG A 265 -10.88 10.72 15.06
N GLY A 266 -10.06 11.56 14.44
CA GLY A 266 -8.64 11.27 14.20
C GLY A 266 -8.38 10.21 13.10
N MET A 267 -9.40 9.84 12.32
CA MET A 267 -9.27 8.94 11.19
C MET A 267 -8.87 9.69 9.94
N ARG A 268 -8.09 9.06 9.07
CA ARG A 268 -7.78 9.52 7.71
C ARG A 268 -8.68 8.82 6.70
N VAL A 269 -8.84 9.43 5.53
CA VAL A 269 -9.60 8.84 4.42
C VAL A 269 -8.70 8.77 3.19
N ILE A 270 -8.67 7.62 2.52
CA ILE A 270 -8.09 7.44 1.20
C ILE A 270 -9.15 6.87 0.26
N GLY A 271 -9.17 7.36 -0.97
CA GLY A 271 -10.05 6.87 -2.03
C GLY A 271 -9.34 5.92 -2.98
N ASP A 272 -10.11 5.12 -3.68
CA ASP A 272 -9.67 4.26 -4.78
C ASP A 272 -9.80 5.00 -6.11
N LEU A 273 -8.78 4.93 -6.92
CA LEU A 273 -8.73 5.55 -8.24
C LEU A 273 -8.37 4.52 -9.30
N THR A 274 -9.30 4.28 -10.22
CA THR A 274 -9.08 3.33 -11.32
C THR A 274 -8.18 3.93 -12.38
N THR A 275 -6.92 3.51 -12.42
CA THR A 275 -5.91 4.03 -13.35
C THR A 275 -5.69 3.16 -14.59
N ASN A 276 -6.27 1.95 -14.64
CA ASN A 276 -6.09 1.02 -15.77
C ASN A 276 -7.11 1.24 -16.90
N HIS A 277 -8.33 1.66 -16.58
CA HIS A 277 -9.45 1.79 -17.52
C HIS A 277 -10.49 2.77 -16.98
N SER A 278 -11.40 3.20 -17.84
CA SER A 278 -12.66 3.86 -17.45
C SER A 278 -13.86 2.93 -17.68
N GLY A 279 -15.05 3.38 -17.35
CA GLY A 279 -16.28 2.80 -17.89
C GLY A 279 -16.52 3.24 -19.34
N ILE A 280 -17.30 2.47 -20.11
CA ILE A 280 -17.75 2.89 -21.46
C ILE A 280 -18.66 4.13 -21.41
N GLY A 281 -19.24 4.44 -20.23
CA GLY A 281 -20.00 5.65 -19.98
C GLY A 281 -19.17 6.90 -19.79
N HIS A 282 -17.85 6.79 -19.67
CA HIS A 282 -16.96 7.92 -19.39
C HIS A 282 -16.96 8.92 -20.55
N GLU A 283 -16.99 10.20 -20.22
CA GLU A 283 -17.03 11.27 -21.22
C GLU A 283 -15.88 11.18 -22.25
N TRP A 284 -14.66 10.82 -21.81
CA TRP A 284 -13.50 10.67 -22.70
C TRP A 284 -13.67 9.48 -23.65
N PHE A 285 -14.17 8.35 -23.17
CA PHE A 285 -14.38 7.20 -24.03
C PHE A 285 -15.51 7.46 -25.05
N ARG A 286 -16.59 8.10 -24.61
CA ARG A 286 -17.70 8.47 -25.50
C ARG A 286 -17.31 9.49 -26.56
N ALA A 287 -16.38 10.40 -26.25
CA ALA A 287 -15.82 11.34 -27.22
C ALA A 287 -14.94 10.63 -28.26
N ALA A 288 -14.16 9.63 -27.84
CA ALA A 288 -13.21 8.90 -28.68
C ALA A 288 -13.86 7.81 -29.53
N TYR A 289 -14.83 7.06 -28.98
CA TYR A 289 -15.43 5.89 -29.63
C TYR A 289 -16.15 6.23 -30.91
N GLY A 290 -15.74 5.61 -32.04
CA GLY A 290 -16.28 5.87 -33.37
C GLY A 290 -15.96 7.26 -33.92
N ASN A 291 -14.99 7.98 -33.32
CA ASN A 291 -14.61 9.32 -33.73
C ASN A 291 -13.08 9.45 -33.89
N PRO A 292 -12.52 8.89 -34.96
CA PRO A 292 -11.09 9.00 -35.24
C PRO A 292 -10.73 10.47 -35.50
N GLY A 293 -9.90 11.04 -34.65
CA GLY A 293 -9.52 12.46 -34.69
C GLY A 293 -10.05 13.25 -33.48
N ALA A 294 -10.82 12.64 -32.59
CA ALA A 294 -11.09 13.23 -31.27
C ALA A 294 -9.79 13.38 -30.46
N PRO A 295 -9.64 14.46 -29.68
CA PRO A 295 -8.49 14.62 -28.77
C PRO A 295 -8.32 13.47 -27.79
N GLU A 296 -9.39 12.79 -27.44
CA GLU A 296 -9.42 11.66 -26.51
C GLU A 296 -9.16 10.31 -27.18
N GLN A 297 -8.97 10.26 -28.51
CA GLN A 297 -8.73 9.00 -29.21
C GLN A 297 -7.46 8.30 -28.72
N ASP A 298 -6.39 9.03 -28.47
CA ASP A 298 -5.11 8.50 -27.99
C ASP A 298 -5.11 8.15 -26.48
N TYR A 299 -6.22 8.40 -25.76
CA TYR A 299 -6.35 8.00 -24.37
C TYR A 299 -6.59 6.50 -24.20
N TYR A 300 -7.01 5.82 -25.28
CA TYR A 300 -7.41 4.42 -25.27
C TYR A 300 -6.70 3.62 -26.37
N TYR A 301 -6.48 2.33 -26.10
CA TYR A 301 -5.94 1.42 -27.12
C TYR A 301 -7.01 1.03 -28.11
N PHE A 302 -7.14 1.73 -29.23
CA PHE A 302 -7.94 1.32 -30.37
C PHE A 302 -7.13 0.45 -31.34
N ARG A 303 -7.78 -0.57 -31.92
CA ARG A 303 -7.18 -1.56 -32.83
C ARG A 303 -7.48 -1.29 -34.30
N ASP A 304 -8.44 -0.42 -34.56
CA ASP A 304 -8.94 -0.07 -35.90
C ASP A 304 -8.90 1.45 -36.13
N ASP A 305 -8.85 1.83 -37.43
CA ASP A 305 -8.83 3.24 -37.83
C ASP A 305 -10.16 3.97 -37.56
N ALA A 306 -11.25 3.22 -37.37
CA ALA A 306 -12.58 3.75 -37.08
C ALA A 306 -12.80 4.04 -35.58
N ALA A 307 -11.84 3.69 -34.71
CA ALA A 307 -11.92 3.82 -33.26
C ALA A 307 -13.15 3.08 -32.66
N THR A 308 -13.46 1.89 -33.16
CA THR A 308 -14.60 1.07 -32.71
C THR A 308 -14.17 -0.23 -32.04
N GLU A 309 -12.97 -0.75 -32.36
CA GLU A 309 -12.37 -1.91 -31.71
C GLU A 309 -11.31 -1.46 -30.71
N TYR A 310 -11.44 -1.83 -29.44
CA TYR A 310 -10.56 -1.35 -28.37
C TYR A 310 -10.08 -2.45 -27.43
N GLU A 311 -8.97 -2.23 -26.77
CA GLU A 311 -8.51 -3.08 -25.67
C GLU A 311 -9.39 -2.89 -24.44
N MET A 312 -9.63 -3.99 -23.72
CA MET A 312 -10.50 -4.00 -22.54
C MET A 312 -9.87 -4.79 -21.39
N TRP A 313 -10.20 -4.42 -20.17
CA TRP A 313 -9.68 -5.11 -18.98
C TRP A 313 -10.25 -6.54 -18.90
N LEU A 314 -9.34 -7.52 -18.93
CA LEU A 314 -9.67 -8.96 -18.85
C LEU A 314 -10.83 -9.39 -19.78
N GLY A 315 -10.96 -8.77 -20.95
CA GLY A 315 -12.03 -9.09 -21.90
C GLY A 315 -13.42 -8.57 -21.51
N THR A 316 -13.50 -7.62 -20.58
CA THR A 316 -14.75 -6.99 -20.12
C THR A 316 -15.10 -5.80 -21.00
N PRO A 317 -16.13 -5.86 -21.87
CA PRO A 317 -16.40 -4.80 -22.86
C PRO A 317 -16.76 -3.44 -22.25
N THR A 318 -17.23 -3.41 -21.01
CA THR A 318 -17.60 -2.17 -20.31
C THR A 318 -16.40 -1.41 -19.75
N LEU A 319 -15.16 -1.94 -19.87
CA LEU A 319 -13.96 -1.42 -19.24
C LEU A 319 -12.84 -1.15 -20.25
N PRO A 320 -12.95 -0.09 -21.09
CA PRO A 320 -11.94 0.29 -22.08
C PRO A 320 -10.63 0.72 -21.40
N LYS A 321 -9.53 0.19 -21.88
CA LYS A 321 -8.22 0.33 -21.28
C LYS A 321 -7.54 1.62 -21.69
N PHE A 322 -6.95 2.34 -20.72
CA PHE A 322 -6.18 3.54 -20.95
C PHE A 322 -4.82 3.26 -21.60
N ASP A 323 -4.42 4.12 -22.53
CA ASP A 323 -3.06 4.18 -23.09
C ASP A 323 -2.23 5.26 -22.41
N TRP A 324 -1.40 4.85 -21.46
CA TRP A 324 -0.52 5.76 -20.73
C TRP A 324 0.66 6.30 -21.55
N ALA A 325 0.84 5.90 -22.80
CA ALA A 325 1.74 6.56 -23.72
C ALA A 325 1.21 7.94 -24.13
N SER A 326 -0.12 8.16 -24.10
CA SER A 326 -0.74 9.46 -24.39
C SER A 326 -0.30 10.55 -23.40
N GLU A 327 0.29 11.63 -23.94
CA GLU A 327 0.59 12.83 -23.16
C GLU A 327 -0.68 13.57 -22.73
N GLY A 328 -1.71 13.54 -23.59
CA GLY A 328 -3.01 14.13 -23.31
C GLY A 328 -3.67 13.51 -22.07
N LEU A 329 -3.69 12.18 -22.02
CA LEU A 329 -4.19 11.44 -20.87
C LEU A 329 -3.38 11.75 -19.60
N ARG A 330 -2.03 11.68 -19.66
CA ARG A 330 -1.18 11.97 -18.48
C ARG A 330 -1.46 13.36 -17.93
N ARG A 331 -1.51 14.37 -18.79
CA ARG A 331 -1.81 15.76 -18.41
C ARG A 331 -3.18 15.87 -17.74
N ARG A 332 -4.19 15.20 -18.28
CA ARG A 332 -5.56 15.30 -17.78
C ARG A 332 -5.79 14.48 -16.50
N PHE A 333 -5.06 13.39 -16.35
CA PHE A 333 -5.26 12.47 -15.22
C PHE A 333 -4.27 12.70 -14.07
N ILE A 334 -2.98 13.01 -14.35
CA ILE A 334 -1.91 13.02 -13.35
C ILE A 334 -1.31 14.42 -13.15
N ASP A 335 -1.06 15.18 -14.25
CA ASP A 335 -0.16 16.31 -14.19
C ASP A 335 -0.87 17.62 -13.78
N GLY A 336 -0.46 18.14 -12.61
CA GLY A 336 -0.87 19.45 -12.15
C GLY A 336 -2.17 19.48 -11.33
N PRO A 337 -2.52 20.67 -10.79
CA PRO A 337 -3.62 20.82 -9.85
C PRO A 337 -5.01 20.62 -10.49
N ASP A 338 -5.14 20.79 -11.81
CA ASP A 338 -6.41 20.62 -12.51
C ASP A 338 -6.62 19.19 -13.03
N SER A 339 -5.65 18.30 -12.81
CA SER A 339 -5.75 16.89 -13.15
C SER A 339 -6.66 16.14 -12.18
N VAL A 340 -7.09 14.93 -12.56
CA VAL A 340 -7.86 14.07 -11.66
C VAL A 340 -7.13 13.88 -10.33
N VAL A 341 -5.85 13.51 -10.37
CA VAL A 341 -5.04 13.31 -9.13
C VAL A 341 -4.84 14.61 -8.36
N GLY A 342 -4.75 15.75 -9.05
CA GLY A 342 -4.55 17.05 -8.40
C GLY A 342 -5.80 17.58 -7.69
N GLN A 343 -7.00 17.14 -8.10
CA GLN A 343 -8.27 17.56 -7.52
C GLN A 343 -8.66 16.75 -6.27
N TRP A 344 -8.25 15.48 -6.20
CA TRP A 344 -8.53 14.55 -5.10
C TRP A 344 -7.36 14.39 -4.15
#